data_819e7bbe8295bc94a886a494fc3966c8
#
_entry.id   819e7bbe8295bc94a886a494fc3966c8
#
_cell.length_a   1.000
_cell.length_b   1.000
_cell.length_c   1.000
_cell.angle_alpha   90.00
_cell.angle_beta   90.00
_cell.angle_gamma   90.00
#
_symmetry.space_group_name_H-M   'P 1'
#
loop_
_entity.id
_entity.type
_entity.pdbx_description
1 polymer ?
#
loop_
_entity_poly.entity_id
_entity_poly.type
_entity_poly.pdbx_seq_one_letter_code
_entity_poly.pdbx_strand_id
1 'polypeptide(L)'
;MEGGKDMQLQELREEIISYGKKAVESRLTKGTGGNLSICDRGSGLMAITPSGIDYFEITPEQIVLIDVQTGKIVEGDAVPSSECDMHRIIYKYRSDIDALIHTHTTYAATISCLRWPLPAVHYLVAYAGVDVRCAEYATYGTVKLAKNAFEAMKDRKAVLLANHGLLAGGANLAEAFAVTEEIEFCCELYYRTKCIGDPVILPEDEMVRMIERFKNYGKRVEEHEEI
;
A
#
# COMPACT_ATOMS: atom_id res chain seq x y z
N MET A 1 -4.42 -38.03 18.28
CA MET A 1 -4.98 -36.66 18.15
C MET A 1 -3.80 -35.72 18.29
N GLU A 2 -3.19 -35.36 17.17
CA GLU A 2 -2.18 -34.31 17.15
C GLU A 2 -2.89 -32.99 17.39
N GLY A 3 -2.64 -32.38 18.54
CA GLY A 3 -3.10 -31.02 18.83
C GLY A 3 -2.49 -30.07 17.80
N GLY A 4 -3.32 -29.52 16.91
CA GLY A 4 -2.91 -28.50 15.99
C GLY A 4 -2.27 -27.37 16.80
N LYS A 5 -1.01 -27.06 16.49
CA LYS A 5 -0.34 -25.88 17.03
C LYS A 5 -1.16 -24.69 16.55
N ASP A 6 -1.79 -23.95 17.46
CA ASP A 6 -2.47 -22.71 17.11
C ASP A 6 -1.47 -21.81 16.37
N MET A 7 -1.76 -21.53 15.10
CA MET A 7 -0.89 -20.76 14.23
C MET A 7 -0.92 -19.29 14.70
N GLN A 8 0.24 -18.72 14.93
CA GLN A 8 0.34 -17.35 15.39
C GLN A 8 -0.22 -16.39 14.32
N LEU A 9 -1.07 -15.43 14.74
CA LEU A 9 -1.70 -14.43 13.88
C LEU A 9 -2.52 -15.02 12.72
N GLN A 10 -3.25 -16.10 12.95
CA GLN A 10 -4.06 -16.81 11.94
C GLN A 10 -5.01 -15.86 11.20
N GLU A 11 -5.76 -15.05 11.94
CA GLU A 11 -6.73 -14.12 11.35
C GLU A 11 -6.07 -13.13 10.38
N LEU A 12 -4.90 -12.60 10.73
CA LEU A 12 -4.17 -11.66 9.86
C LEU A 12 -3.64 -12.34 8.59
N ARG A 13 -3.24 -13.61 8.68
CA ARG A 13 -2.80 -14.40 7.52
C ARG A 13 -3.95 -14.62 6.54
N GLU A 14 -5.13 -14.98 7.04
CA GLU A 14 -6.34 -15.18 6.25
C GLU A 14 -6.81 -13.86 5.62
N GLU A 15 -6.72 -12.74 6.35
CA GLU A 15 -7.03 -11.42 5.83
C GLU A 15 -6.09 -11.04 4.68
N ILE A 16 -4.77 -11.25 4.81
CA ILE A 16 -3.79 -10.99 3.73
C ILE A 16 -4.15 -11.80 2.48
N ILE A 17 -4.47 -13.08 2.62
CA ILE A 17 -4.86 -13.95 1.50
C ILE A 17 -6.13 -13.43 0.82
N SER A 18 -7.13 -13.04 1.61
CA SER A 18 -8.39 -12.51 1.10
C SER A 18 -8.17 -11.24 0.27
N TYR A 19 -7.39 -10.28 0.80
CA TYR A 19 -7.07 -9.05 0.07
C TYR A 19 -6.13 -9.28 -1.12
N GLY A 20 -5.24 -10.26 -1.05
CA GLY A 20 -4.40 -10.66 -2.19
C GLY A 20 -5.25 -11.13 -3.37
N LYS A 21 -6.22 -12.02 -3.13
CA LYS A 21 -7.20 -12.46 -4.14
C LYS A 21 -8.00 -11.29 -4.69
N LYS A 22 -8.52 -10.43 -3.80
CA LYS A 22 -9.26 -9.21 -4.18
C LYS A 22 -8.41 -8.29 -5.07
N ALA A 23 -7.11 -8.14 -4.79
CA ALA A 23 -6.21 -7.32 -5.60
C ALA A 23 -6.06 -7.87 -7.03
N VAL A 24 -6.02 -9.19 -7.21
CA VAL A 24 -6.00 -9.83 -8.53
C VAL A 24 -7.35 -9.63 -9.24
N GLU A 25 -8.47 -9.88 -8.56
CA GLU A 25 -9.83 -9.72 -9.10
C GLU A 25 -10.12 -8.27 -9.52
N SER A 26 -9.65 -7.29 -8.74
CA SER A 26 -9.74 -5.85 -9.04
C SER A 26 -8.68 -5.37 -10.05
N ARG A 27 -7.85 -6.27 -10.59
CA ARG A 27 -6.79 -5.97 -11.56
C ARG A 27 -5.72 -4.99 -11.07
N LEU A 28 -5.56 -4.89 -9.76
CA LEU A 28 -4.51 -4.09 -9.14
C LEU A 28 -3.15 -4.78 -9.21
N THR A 29 -3.14 -6.11 -9.38
CA THR A 29 -1.94 -6.89 -9.63
C THR A 29 -2.22 -8.04 -10.62
N LYS A 30 -1.17 -8.72 -11.07
CA LYS A 30 -1.24 -9.87 -11.99
C LYS A 30 -0.28 -10.98 -11.57
N GLY A 31 -0.74 -12.23 -11.66
CA GLY A 31 0.06 -13.40 -11.33
C GLY A 31 0.57 -13.35 -9.90
N THR A 32 1.89 -13.42 -9.74
CA THR A 32 2.57 -13.37 -8.43
C THR A 32 3.17 -11.98 -8.12
N GLY A 33 2.77 -10.96 -8.90
CA GLY A 33 3.32 -9.61 -8.74
C GLY A 33 2.75 -8.89 -7.52
N GLY A 34 3.53 -7.95 -6.97
CA GLY A 34 3.15 -7.21 -5.77
C GLY A 34 3.26 -8.05 -4.50
N ASN A 35 2.89 -7.46 -3.37
CA ASN A 35 2.90 -8.11 -2.06
C ASN A 35 2.06 -7.32 -1.06
N LEU A 36 1.53 -8.03 -0.06
CA LEU A 36 0.69 -7.48 1.00
C LEU A 36 1.26 -7.85 2.36
N SER A 37 1.12 -6.96 3.33
CA SER A 37 1.51 -7.25 4.71
C SER A 37 0.64 -6.52 5.72
N ILE A 38 0.61 -7.07 6.94
CA ILE A 38 0.01 -6.45 8.13
C ILE A 38 1.04 -6.49 9.25
N CYS A 39 1.13 -5.42 10.03
CA CYS A 39 1.92 -5.33 11.25
C CYS A 39 1.02 -5.47 12.48
N ASP A 40 1.25 -6.49 13.29
CA ASP A 40 0.67 -6.56 14.63
C ASP A 40 1.58 -5.82 15.62
N ARG A 41 1.11 -4.65 16.07
CA ARG A 41 1.87 -3.82 17.03
C ARG A 41 2.02 -4.47 18.39
N GLY A 42 1.09 -5.36 18.77
CA GLY A 42 1.12 -6.04 20.06
C GLY A 42 2.29 -7.01 20.18
N SER A 43 2.54 -7.80 19.15
CA SER A 43 3.66 -8.75 19.11
C SER A 43 4.94 -8.16 18.49
N GLY A 44 4.85 -7.04 17.77
CA GLY A 44 5.97 -6.47 17.01
C GLY A 44 6.32 -7.25 15.74
N LEU A 45 5.40 -8.10 15.27
CA LEU A 45 5.58 -8.92 14.07
C LEU A 45 4.84 -8.32 12.87
N MET A 46 5.39 -8.49 11.67
CA MET A 46 4.66 -8.33 10.43
C MET A 46 4.41 -9.69 9.78
N ALA A 47 3.18 -9.90 9.30
CA ALA A 47 2.82 -10.99 8.40
C ALA A 47 2.94 -10.47 6.96
N ILE A 48 3.59 -11.24 6.07
CA ILE A 48 3.80 -10.83 4.67
C ILE A 48 3.60 -12.00 3.71
N THR A 49 3.09 -11.71 2.51
CA THR A 49 2.94 -12.70 1.44
C THR A 49 4.27 -13.34 1.05
N PRO A 50 4.26 -14.63 0.66
CA PRO A 50 5.43 -15.32 0.15
C PRO A 50 5.82 -14.83 -1.25
N SER A 51 7.06 -15.09 -1.65
CA SER A 51 7.56 -14.79 -2.99
C SER A 51 7.13 -15.88 -3.99
N GLY A 52 6.62 -15.45 -5.16
CA GLY A 52 6.45 -16.32 -6.32
C GLY A 52 5.31 -17.34 -6.24
N ILE A 53 4.38 -17.22 -5.30
CA ILE A 53 3.19 -18.07 -5.20
C ILE A 53 1.97 -17.30 -5.68
N ASP A 54 1.10 -17.94 -6.49
CA ASP A 54 -0.15 -17.34 -6.96
C ASP A 54 -1.08 -17.04 -5.76
N TYR A 55 -1.73 -15.88 -5.77
CA TYR A 55 -2.60 -15.45 -4.66
C TYR A 55 -3.77 -16.39 -4.37
N PHE A 56 -4.21 -17.16 -5.37
CA PHE A 56 -5.27 -18.15 -5.19
C PHE A 56 -4.76 -19.48 -4.62
N GLU A 57 -3.44 -19.70 -4.60
CA GLU A 57 -2.79 -20.92 -4.09
C GLU A 57 -2.12 -20.71 -2.72
N ILE A 58 -1.97 -19.45 -2.26
CA ILE A 58 -1.36 -19.15 -0.96
C ILE A 58 -2.21 -19.73 0.17
N THR A 59 -1.55 -20.48 1.07
CA THR A 59 -2.17 -20.97 2.33
C THR A 59 -1.69 -20.14 3.53
N PRO A 60 -2.42 -20.14 4.66
CA PRO A 60 -2.01 -19.42 5.85
C PRO A 60 -0.60 -19.77 6.35
N GLU A 61 -0.18 -21.04 6.23
CA GLU A 61 1.14 -21.52 6.64
C GLU A 61 2.28 -20.88 5.82
N GLN A 62 1.98 -20.46 4.59
CA GLN A 62 2.94 -19.84 3.67
C GLN A 62 3.10 -18.34 3.88
N ILE A 63 2.19 -17.70 4.62
CA ILE A 63 2.37 -16.30 5.06
C ILE A 63 3.50 -16.27 6.09
N VAL A 64 4.52 -15.45 5.86
CA VAL A 64 5.73 -15.43 6.67
C VAL A 64 5.63 -14.35 7.75
N LEU A 65 5.94 -14.71 9.01
CA LEU A 65 6.04 -13.76 10.12
C LEU A 65 7.49 -13.31 10.30
N ILE A 66 7.67 -12.00 10.34
CA ILE A 66 8.98 -11.35 10.46
C ILE A 66 8.94 -10.36 11.63
N ASP A 67 9.94 -10.42 12.51
CA ASP A 67 10.13 -9.43 13.56
C ASP A 67 10.52 -8.07 12.95
N VAL A 68 9.71 -7.06 13.19
CA VAL A 68 9.87 -5.72 12.57
C VAL A 68 11.19 -5.06 12.95
N GLN A 69 11.68 -5.26 14.18
CA GLN A 69 12.90 -4.62 14.65
C GLN A 69 14.16 -5.29 14.10
N THR A 70 14.21 -6.62 14.12
CA THR A 70 15.41 -7.39 13.76
C THR A 70 15.43 -7.83 12.31
N GLY A 71 14.25 -7.96 11.65
CA GLY A 71 14.10 -8.54 10.31
C GLY A 71 14.26 -10.07 10.28
N LYS A 72 14.25 -10.74 11.43
CA LYS A 72 14.35 -12.20 11.49
C LYS A 72 12.99 -12.85 11.22
N ILE A 73 13.00 -13.92 10.44
CA ILE A 73 11.83 -14.79 10.28
C ILE A 73 11.56 -15.48 11.62
N VAL A 74 10.33 -15.39 12.08
CA VAL A 74 9.85 -15.99 13.34
C VAL A 74 9.05 -17.26 13.05
N GLU A 75 8.23 -17.25 11.99
CA GLU A 75 7.40 -18.38 11.59
C GLU A 75 7.11 -18.32 10.08
N GLY A 76 6.90 -19.48 9.47
CA GLY A 76 6.60 -19.68 8.06
C GLY A 76 7.72 -20.38 7.32
N ASP A 77 7.37 -21.37 6.49
CA ASP A 77 8.32 -22.21 5.74
C ASP A 77 8.61 -21.66 4.33
N ALA A 78 7.81 -20.68 3.87
CA ALA A 78 7.97 -20.09 2.56
C ALA A 78 9.06 -19.00 2.55
N VAL A 79 9.59 -18.72 1.37
CA VAL A 79 10.47 -17.56 1.16
C VAL A 79 9.60 -16.30 1.19
N PRO A 80 9.85 -15.33 2.10
CA PRO A 80 9.07 -14.10 2.14
C PRO A 80 9.27 -13.30 0.85
N SER A 81 8.35 -12.36 0.57
CA SER A 81 8.54 -11.41 -0.52
C SER A 81 9.94 -10.79 -0.47
N SER A 82 10.58 -10.69 -1.63
CA SER A 82 11.91 -10.03 -1.77
C SER A 82 11.90 -8.56 -1.34
N GLU A 83 10.71 -7.96 -1.21
CA GLU A 83 10.52 -6.56 -0.83
C GLU A 83 10.08 -6.38 0.64
N CYS A 84 10.24 -7.43 1.46
CA CYS A 84 9.87 -7.39 2.87
C CYS A 84 10.54 -6.23 3.64
N ASP A 85 11.77 -5.83 3.29
CA ASP A 85 12.45 -4.70 3.92
C ASP A 85 11.79 -3.35 3.60
N MET A 86 11.14 -3.20 2.44
CA MET A 86 10.38 -2.01 2.09
C MET A 86 9.15 -1.86 3.01
N HIS A 87 8.45 -2.95 3.31
CA HIS A 87 7.34 -2.95 4.27
C HIS A 87 7.85 -2.74 5.70
N ARG A 88 8.88 -3.46 6.08
CA ARG A 88 9.45 -3.43 7.42
C ARG A 88 9.93 -2.04 7.84
N ILE A 89 10.60 -1.29 6.96
CA ILE A 89 11.08 0.06 7.28
C ILE A 89 9.93 1.02 7.54
N ILE A 90 8.82 0.91 6.80
CA ILE A 90 7.61 1.71 7.04
C ILE A 90 7.06 1.39 8.44
N TYR A 91 6.81 0.12 8.76
CA TYR A 91 6.28 -0.25 10.08
C TYR A 91 7.19 0.16 11.24
N LYS A 92 8.50 0.13 11.03
CA LYS A 92 9.47 0.50 12.05
C LYS A 92 9.41 1.98 12.44
N TYR A 93 9.09 2.86 11.49
CA TYR A 93 9.18 4.31 11.68
C TYR A 93 7.85 5.06 11.50
N ARG A 94 6.78 4.39 11.09
CA ARG A 94 5.43 4.95 10.89
C ARG A 94 4.42 4.19 11.74
N SER A 95 4.01 4.77 12.86
CA SER A 95 3.02 4.17 13.78
C SER A 95 1.57 4.33 13.32
N ASP A 96 1.34 5.10 12.29
CA ASP A 96 0.03 5.36 11.68
C ASP A 96 -0.30 4.42 10.51
N ILE A 97 0.62 3.52 10.15
CA ILE A 97 0.44 2.54 9.08
C ILE A 97 0.65 1.14 9.63
N ASP A 98 -0.39 0.31 9.62
CA ASP A 98 -0.36 -1.08 10.08
C ASP A 98 -0.62 -2.10 8.96
N ALA A 99 -0.98 -1.64 7.75
CA ALA A 99 -1.09 -2.48 6.58
C ALA A 99 -0.47 -1.81 5.35
N LEU A 100 0.16 -2.60 4.49
CA LEU A 100 0.78 -2.15 3.24
C LEU A 100 0.40 -3.06 2.08
N ILE A 101 0.15 -2.45 0.94
CA ILE A 101 -0.09 -3.12 -0.34
C ILE A 101 0.84 -2.52 -1.38
N HIS A 102 1.68 -3.37 -1.96
CA HIS A 102 2.50 -3.04 -3.12
C HIS A 102 1.91 -3.69 -4.36
N THR A 103 1.79 -2.92 -5.43
CA THR A 103 1.19 -3.36 -6.70
C THR A 103 1.95 -2.83 -7.91
N HIS A 104 1.78 -3.52 -9.05
CA HIS A 104 2.25 -3.08 -10.37
C HIS A 104 1.06 -2.64 -11.23
N THR A 105 0.19 -1.79 -10.68
CA THR A 105 -0.98 -1.25 -11.38
C THR A 105 -0.59 -0.44 -12.60
N THR A 106 -1.42 -0.48 -13.63
CA THR A 106 -1.04 -0.01 -14.97
C THR A 106 -0.73 1.49 -14.99
N TYR A 107 -1.61 2.32 -14.43
CA TYR A 107 -1.46 3.77 -14.55
C TYR A 107 -0.46 4.32 -13.54
N ALA A 108 -0.43 3.81 -12.30
CA ALA A 108 0.61 4.18 -11.34
C ALA A 108 2.00 3.80 -11.86
N ALA A 109 2.15 2.59 -12.44
CA ALA A 109 3.40 2.20 -13.08
C ALA A 109 3.73 3.08 -14.29
N THR A 110 2.74 3.47 -15.11
CA THR A 110 2.95 4.38 -16.24
C THR A 110 3.52 5.73 -15.79
N ILE A 111 2.92 6.35 -14.77
CA ILE A 111 3.40 7.62 -14.22
C ILE A 111 4.78 7.45 -13.58
N SER A 112 5.00 6.35 -12.87
CA SER A 112 6.29 6.05 -12.23
C SER A 112 7.43 5.84 -13.25
N CYS A 113 7.13 5.35 -14.46
CA CYS A 113 8.10 5.23 -15.56
C CYS A 113 8.57 6.60 -16.07
N LEU A 114 7.77 7.64 -15.91
CA LEU A 114 8.17 9.03 -16.18
C LEU A 114 8.87 9.67 -14.98
N ARG A 115 8.90 8.98 -13.84
CA ARG A 115 9.40 9.49 -12.54
C ARG A 115 8.68 10.76 -12.09
N TRP A 116 7.44 10.90 -12.51
CA TRP A 116 6.60 12.02 -12.11
C TRP A 116 5.90 11.71 -10.79
N PRO A 117 5.72 12.71 -9.92
CA PRO A 117 4.75 12.62 -8.84
C PRO A 117 3.33 12.67 -9.44
N LEU A 118 2.35 12.14 -8.69
CA LEU A 118 0.94 12.38 -8.95
C LEU A 118 0.51 13.64 -8.19
N PRO A 119 0.25 14.76 -8.88
CA PRO A 119 -0.25 15.98 -8.24
C PRO A 119 -1.74 15.82 -7.90
N ALA A 120 -2.28 16.79 -7.18
CA ALA A 120 -3.71 16.86 -6.82
C ALA A 120 -4.62 17.12 -8.04
N VAL A 121 -4.56 16.26 -9.05
CA VAL A 121 -5.39 16.34 -10.26
C VAL A 121 -6.86 16.04 -9.98
N HIS A 122 -7.16 15.37 -8.88
CA HIS A 122 -8.51 15.03 -8.41
C HIS A 122 -8.52 15.00 -6.88
N TYR A 123 -9.66 15.35 -6.26
CA TYR A 123 -9.77 15.41 -4.80
C TYR A 123 -9.52 14.07 -4.10
N LEU A 124 -9.70 12.93 -4.77
CA LEU A 124 -9.43 11.60 -4.24
C LEU A 124 -7.94 11.33 -4.00
N VAL A 125 -7.02 12.13 -4.54
CA VAL A 125 -5.60 12.07 -4.14
C VAL A 125 -5.44 12.24 -2.63
N ALA A 126 -6.40 12.91 -1.96
CA ALA A 126 -6.44 13.09 -0.52
C ALA A 126 -6.53 11.77 0.30
N TYR A 127 -6.86 10.64 -0.31
CA TYR A 127 -6.68 9.32 0.32
C TYR A 127 -5.22 9.04 0.70
N ALA A 128 -4.28 9.55 -0.11
CA ALA A 128 -2.85 9.38 0.15
C ALA A 128 -2.20 10.59 0.83
N GLY A 129 -2.75 11.78 0.64
CA GLY A 129 -2.20 13.04 1.13
C GLY A 129 -2.46 14.19 0.15
N VAL A 130 -1.68 15.26 0.23
CA VAL A 130 -1.83 16.42 -0.69
C VAL A 130 -1.31 16.13 -2.11
N ASP A 131 -0.46 15.12 -2.24
CA ASP A 131 0.09 14.58 -3.48
C ASP A 131 0.58 13.15 -3.25
N VAL A 132 1.07 12.46 -4.31
CA VAL A 132 1.82 11.21 -4.21
C VAL A 132 3.18 11.39 -4.86
N ARG A 133 4.24 11.31 -4.08
CA ARG A 133 5.62 11.47 -4.57
C ARG A 133 6.09 10.23 -5.34
N CYS A 134 7.08 10.40 -6.19
CA CYS A 134 7.77 9.30 -6.85
C CYS A 134 9.15 9.12 -6.20
N ALA A 135 9.37 7.95 -5.59
CA ALA A 135 10.66 7.58 -5.02
C ALA A 135 11.70 7.36 -6.11
N GLU A 136 12.97 7.67 -5.83
CA GLU A 136 14.06 7.37 -6.75
C GLU A 136 14.19 5.88 -7.04
N TYR A 137 14.59 5.56 -8.28
CA TYR A 137 14.77 4.18 -8.70
C TYR A 137 15.86 3.48 -7.89
N ALA A 138 15.56 2.27 -7.51
CA ALA A 138 16.52 1.28 -7.05
C ALA A 138 16.03 -0.12 -7.46
N THR A 139 16.95 -1.07 -7.59
CA THR A 139 16.62 -2.46 -7.90
C THR A 139 15.70 -3.05 -6.82
N TYR A 140 14.68 -3.79 -7.25
CA TYR A 140 13.74 -4.45 -6.34
C TYR A 140 14.46 -5.33 -5.31
N GLY A 141 13.88 -5.48 -4.14
CA GLY A 141 14.45 -6.30 -3.06
C GLY A 141 15.69 -5.70 -2.38
N THR A 142 16.09 -4.45 -2.71
CA THR A 142 17.25 -3.82 -2.09
C THR A 142 16.88 -2.90 -0.93
N VAL A 143 17.77 -2.79 0.05
CA VAL A 143 17.66 -1.82 1.14
C VAL A 143 17.59 -0.38 0.61
N LYS A 144 18.21 -0.10 -0.55
CA LYS A 144 18.14 1.22 -1.18
C LYS A 144 16.72 1.53 -1.63
N LEU A 145 15.99 0.59 -2.25
CA LEU A 145 14.57 0.76 -2.60
C LEU A 145 13.75 1.04 -1.36
N ALA A 146 13.92 0.25 -0.29
CA ALA A 146 13.21 0.43 0.96
C ALA A 146 13.40 1.84 1.55
N LYS A 147 14.63 2.35 1.56
CA LYS A 147 14.94 3.71 2.03
C LYS A 147 14.32 4.79 1.15
N ASN A 148 14.44 4.65 -0.17
CA ASN A 148 13.88 5.62 -1.12
C ASN A 148 12.34 5.69 -0.99
N ALA A 149 11.68 4.53 -0.88
CA ALA A 149 10.24 4.45 -0.67
C ALA A 149 9.83 5.12 0.66
N PHE A 150 10.54 4.82 1.75
CA PHE A 150 10.28 5.42 3.07
C PHE A 150 10.40 6.94 3.03
N GLU A 151 11.49 7.48 2.47
CA GLU A 151 11.71 8.93 2.39
C GLU A 151 10.63 9.63 1.56
N ALA A 152 10.24 9.06 0.42
CA ALA A 152 9.21 9.64 -0.42
C ALA A 152 7.79 9.50 0.17
N MET A 153 7.56 8.47 1.01
CA MET A 153 6.27 8.22 1.66
C MET A 153 6.08 8.99 2.98
N LYS A 154 7.05 9.78 3.42
CA LYS A 154 6.89 10.62 4.62
C LYS A 154 5.62 11.46 4.52
N ASP A 155 4.80 11.46 5.60
CA ASP A 155 3.53 12.21 5.69
C ASP A 155 2.52 11.91 4.56
N ARG A 156 2.68 10.79 3.85
CA ARG A 156 1.76 10.27 2.83
C ARG A 156 1.39 8.83 3.13
N LYS A 157 0.26 8.39 2.59
CA LYS A 157 -0.16 6.98 2.65
C LYS A 157 0.16 6.20 1.38
N ALA A 158 0.70 6.86 0.36
CA ALA A 158 1.14 6.19 -0.86
C ALA A 158 2.41 6.82 -1.42
N VAL A 159 3.15 6.04 -2.21
CA VAL A 159 4.33 6.47 -2.97
C VAL A 159 4.42 5.70 -4.27
N LEU A 160 4.69 6.40 -5.37
CA LEU A 160 5.09 5.80 -6.63
C LEU A 160 6.56 5.38 -6.55
N LEU A 161 6.87 4.19 -7.03
CA LEU A 161 8.25 3.66 -7.10
C LEU A 161 8.74 3.80 -8.55
N ALA A 162 9.76 4.62 -8.79
CA ALA A 162 10.25 4.91 -10.13
C ALA A 162 10.50 3.64 -10.95
N ASN A 163 9.91 3.57 -12.17
CA ASN A 163 10.00 2.44 -13.10
C ASN A 163 9.59 1.08 -12.47
N HIS A 164 8.63 1.09 -11.52
CA HIS A 164 8.27 -0.11 -10.77
C HIS A 164 6.76 -0.19 -10.52
N GLY A 165 6.19 0.64 -9.65
CA GLY A 165 4.77 0.54 -9.29
C GLY A 165 4.36 1.47 -8.18
N LEU A 166 3.43 1.01 -7.34
CA LEU A 166 2.80 1.73 -6.24
C LEU A 166 3.00 0.98 -4.91
N LEU A 167 3.33 1.69 -3.85
CA LEU A 167 3.18 1.23 -2.47
C LEU A 167 2.15 2.10 -1.77
N ALA A 168 1.13 1.48 -1.19
CA ALA A 168 0.06 2.14 -0.45
C ALA A 168 -0.09 1.56 0.96
N GLY A 169 -0.45 2.38 1.93
CA GLY A 169 -0.60 1.99 3.32
C GLY A 169 -1.84 2.57 4.00
N GLY A 170 -2.22 1.95 5.09
CA GLY A 170 -3.34 2.37 5.93
C GLY A 170 -3.24 1.76 7.33
N ALA A 171 -4.18 2.11 8.20
CA ALA A 171 -4.31 1.52 9.54
C ALA A 171 -4.77 0.05 9.50
N ASN A 172 -5.25 -0.44 8.36
CA ASN A 172 -5.65 -1.82 8.09
C ASN A 172 -5.65 -2.08 6.58
N LEU A 173 -5.84 -3.35 6.17
CA LEU A 173 -5.88 -3.70 4.74
C LEU A 173 -7.04 -3.07 3.98
N ALA A 174 -8.17 -2.83 4.62
CA ALA A 174 -9.30 -2.17 3.96
C ALA A 174 -8.93 -0.75 3.54
N GLU A 175 -8.28 0.00 4.42
CA GLU A 175 -7.81 1.36 4.12
C GLU A 175 -6.68 1.34 3.09
N ALA A 176 -5.66 0.49 3.26
CA ALA A 176 -4.56 0.37 2.31
C ALA A 176 -5.05 -0.01 0.90
N PHE A 177 -6.08 -0.87 0.83
CA PHE A 177 -6.71 -1.26 -0.42
C PHE A 177 -7.46 -0.09 -1.08
N ALA A 178 -8.26 0.65 -0.31
CA ALA A 178 -8.94 1.85 -0.81
C ALA A 178 -7.95 2.89 -1.32
N VAL A 179 -6.85 3.15 -0.57
CA VAL A 179 -5.77 4.03 -1.05
C VAL A 179 -5.20 3.53 -2.38
N THR A 180 -4.98 2.21 -2.52
CA THR A 180 -4.44 1.63 -3.76
C THR A 180 -5.38 1.85 -4.95
N GLU A 181 -6.70 1.58 -4.79
CA GLU A 181 -7.71 1.76 -5.84
C GLU A 181 -7.82 3.23 -6.26
N GLU A 182 -7.93 4.14 -5.29
CA GLU A 182 -8.12 5.57 -5.56
C GLU A 182 -6.88 6.21 -6.19
N ILE A 183 -5.68 5.78 -5.81
CA ILE A 183 -4.46 6.32 -6.41
C ILE A 183 -4.25 5.78 -7.83
N GLU A 184 -4.58 4.50 -8.09
CA GLU A 184 -4.57 3.98 -9.46
C GLU A 184 -5.56 4.75 -10.35
N PHE A 185 -6.79 4.99 -9.86
CA PHE A 185 -7.79 5.79 -10.57
C PHE A 185 -7.30 7.24 -10.82
N CYS A 186 -6.71 7.88 -9.83
CA CYS A 186 -6.16 9.24 -10.01
C CYS A 186 -4.98 9.27 -11.00
N CYS A 187 -4.14 8.22 -11.03
CA CYS A 187 -3.08 8.06 -12.03
C CYS A 187 -3.67 7.90 -13.45
N GLU A 188 -4.77 7.14 -13.59
CA GLU A 188 -5.50 7.03 -14.87
C GLU A 188 -6.02 8.39 -15.33
N LEU A 189 -6.69 9.14 -14.44
CA LEU A 189 -7.17 10.49 -14.74
C LEU A 189 -6.03 11.41 -15.16
N TYR A 190 -4.93 11.40 -14.43
CA TYR A 190 -3.76 12.22 -14.74
C TYR A 190 -3.19 11.88 -16.12
N TYR A 191 -2.98 10.59 -16.41
CA TYR A 191 -2.54 10.12 -17.72
C TYR A 191 -3.48 10.58 -18.82
N ARG A 192 -4.80 10.31 -18.70
CA ARG A 192 -5.81 10.65 -19.72
C ARG A 192 -5.90 12.17 -19.94
N THR A 193 -5.85 12.95 -18.87
CA THR A 193 -5.88 14.42 -18.96
C THR A 193 -4.66 14.95 -19.67
N LYS A 194 -3.46 14.42 -19.38
CA LYS A 194 -2.21 14.80 -20.07
C LYS A 194 -2.21 14.47 -21.56
N CYS A 195 -3.01 13.49 -22.01
CA CYS A 195 -3.16 13.17 -23.41
C CYS A 195 -3.99 14.22 -24.19
N ILE A 196 -4.84 15.00 -23.50
CA ILE A 196 -5.76 15.96 -24.14
C ILE A 196 -5.50 17.40 -23.74
N GLY A 197 -4.64 17.66 -22.73
CA GLY A 197 -4.29 19.02 -22.28
C GLY A 197 -3.51 18.99 -20.97
N ASP A 198 -3.36 20.15 -20.36
CA ASP A 198 -2.74 20.28 -19.05
C ASP A 198 -3.80 20.29 -17.96
N PRO A 199 -3.69 19.38 -16.96
CA PRO A 199 -4.66 19.32 -15.88
C PRO A 199 -4.60 20.56 -14.99
N VAL A 200 -5.75 20.99 -14.51
CA VAL A 200 -5.84 21.96 -13.42
C VAL A 200 -5.59 21.23 -12.11
N ILE A 201 -4.63 21.69 -11.33
CA ILE A 201 -4.24 21.09 -10.06
C ILE A 201 -4.94 21.82 -8.92
N LEU A 202 -5.55 21.05 -8.01
CA LEU A 202 -6.20 21.59 -6.82
C LEU A 202 -5.13 22.19 -5.88
N PRO A 203 -5.42 23.32 -5.23
CA PRO A 203 -4.48 23.91 -4.29
C PRO A 203 -4.34 23.09 -3.01
N GLU A 204 -3.20 23.23 -2.34
CA GLU A 204 -2.86 22.42 -1.16
C GLU A 204 -3.86 22.59 -0.01
N ASP A 205 -4.39 23.80 0.19
CA ASP A 205 -5.39 24.10 1.22
C ASP A 205 -6.72 23.35 0.98
N GLU A 206 -7.11 23.15 -0.29
CA GLU A 206 -8.26 22.31 -0.63
C GLU A 206 -7.98 20.83 -0.31
N MET A 207 -6.78 20.34 -0.63
CA MET A 207 -6.41 18.98 -0.32
C MET A 207 -6.37 18.70 1.19
N VAL A 208 -5.90 19.64 1.99
CA VAL A 208 -5.95 19.56 3.46
C VAL A 208 -7.40 19.47 3.95
N ARG A 209 -8.31 20.29 3.39
CA ARG A 209 -9.75 20.19 3.70
C ARG A 209 -10.33 18.82 3.34
N MET A 210 -9.95 18.26 2.17
CA MET A 210 -10.42 16.94 1.75
C MET A 210 -9.91 15.82 2.66
N ILE A 211 -8.65 15.86 3.08
CA ILE A 211 -8.08 14.90 4.04
C ILE A 211 -8.90 14.90 5.35
N GLU A 212 -9.24 16.08 5.88
CA GLU A 212 -10.06 16.18 7.09
C GLU A 212 -11.50 15.68 6.86
N ARG A 213 -12.09 15.97 5.71
CA ARG A 213 -13.43 15.46 5.37
C ARG A 213 -13.47 13.94 5.29
N PHE A 214 -12.45 13.30 4.72
CA PHE A 214 -12.39 11.83 4.62
C PHE A 214 -12.27 11.13 5.98
N LYS A 215 -11.66 11.74 6.99
CA LYS A 215 -11.65 11.19 8.36
C LYS A 215 -13.05 11.02 8.94
N ASN A 216 -14.01 11.83 8.47
CA ASN A 216 -15.40 11.86 8.92
C ASN A 216 -16.39 11.31 7.88
N TYR A 217 -15.91 10.84 6.73
CA TYR A 217 -16.75 10.32 5.66
C TYR A 217 -17.56 9.10 6.16
N GLY A 218 -18.87 9.12 5.92
CA GLY A 218 -19.78 8.07 6.39
C GLY A 218 -20.18 8.16 7.87
N LYS A 219 -19.65 9.11 8.64
CA LYS A 219 -20.16 9.42 9.99
C LYS A 219 -21.24 10.49 9.88
N ARG A 220 -22.34 10.36 10.67
CA ARG A 220 -23.36 11.42 10.76
C ARG A 220 -22.70 12.68 11.34
N VAL A 221 -22.56 13.71 10.52
CA VAL A 221 -22.22 15.06 10.98
C VAL A 221 -23.55 15.80 11.09
N GLU A 222 -23.89 16.32 12.27
CA GLU A 222 -25.13 17.10 12.52
C GLU A 222 -25.01 18.57 12.07
N GLU A 223 -24.06 18.90 11.21
CA GLU A 223 -23.93 20.26 10.67
C GLU A 223 -24.47 20.32 9.25
N HIS A 224 -25.68 20.90 9.10
CA HIS A 224 -26.17 21.41 7.83
C HIS A 224 -25.55 22.80 7.61
N GLU A 225 -24.67 22.97 6.64
CA GLU A 225 -24.42 24.30 6.07
C GLU A 225 -25.76 24.77 5.48
N GLU A 226 -26.27 25.93 5.94
CA GLU A 226 -27.44 26.59 5.34
C GLU A 226 -27.06 26.94 3.88
N ILE A 227 -27.95 26.56 2.93
CA ILE A 227 -27.84 26.85 1.51
C ILE A 227 -28.24 28.30 1.25
#